data_027d37cc4ed1caacf27d856d9e00d53b
#
_entry.id   027d37cc4ed1caacf27d856d9e00d53b
#
_cell.length_a   1.000
_cell.length_b   1.000
_cell.length_c   1.000
_cell.angle_alpha   90.00
_cell.angle_beta   90.00
_cell.angle_gamma   90.00
#
_symmetry.space_group_name_H-M   'P 1'
#
loop_
_entity.id
_entity.type
_entity.pdbx_description
1 polymer ?
#
loop_
_entity_poly.entity_id
_entity_poly.type
_entity_poly.pdbx_seq_one_letter_code
_entity_poly.pdbx_strand_id
1 'polypeptide(L)'
;QSFALNYCKPAESTRFLRLKCVTPDFAGLPQGTLLDDQCNRRAAPYYHARDARPLLVYKSGMTNHAAEDVTDAERQDFTQYALWLETPQMMVCSFSLCNFLRARFAPQTCWRQVVQGVVNWLAGTALPLPDTQPCYRLQPRPTLRDCARAGIEWFEKADMLLEGGYAGVREGLATEIYPDGRQETAKPVRTDCAGEAAMAYFFHALATDDADGLEKSRLLEDFVYNVMQIHDGAYRGMLRWTDAAWGVCYQDDAARAMLVTLFRALYGKGREHLADCRSALEFLMNTTGPDGLRPARTDLLNMTPEDFRKLSTENADFPCAHYNAFYLGCLLLYGKLTGDERCLTVGERGMRSIWRTYPHTVREQSE
;
A
#
# COMPACT_ATOMS: atom_id res chain seq x y z
N GLN A 1 37.99 3.68 -24.13
CA GLN A 1 37.26 4.78 -23.53
C GLN A 1 36.74 4.32 -22.18
N SER A 2 37.11 5.01 -21.10
CA SER A 2 36.57 4.75 -19.78
C SER A 2 35.28 5.58 -19.61
N PHE A 3 34.19 4.93 -19.25
CA PHE A 3 32.94 5.63 -18.87
C PHE A 3 33.03 6.07 -17.42
N ALA A 4 32.89 7.35 -17.17
CA ALA A 4 32.64 7.83 -15.82
C ALA A 4 31.14 7.72 -15.54
N LEU A 5 30.75 6.68 -14.85
CA LEU A 5 29.38 6.53 -14.33
C LEU A 5 29.30 7.13 -12.93
N ASN A 6 28.33 8.00 -12.71
CA ASN A 6 28.00 8.45 -11.39
C ASN A 6 26.98 7.48 -10.75
N TYR A 7 27.28 7.02 -9.56
CA TYR A 7 26.36 6.21 -8.81
C TYR A 7 25.26 7.13 -8.24
N CYS A 8 24.13 7.18 -8.90
CA CYS A 8 22.97 7.80 -8.28
C CYS A 8 22.59 6.99 -7.06
N LYS A 9 22.84 7.52 -5.86
CA LYS A 9 22.09 7.09 -4.69
C LYS A 9 20.61 7.16 -5.05
N PRO A 10 19.79 6.18 -4.68
CA PRO A 10 18.35 6.38 -4.74
C PRO A 10 18.10 7.70 -4.03
N ALA A 11 17.50 8.65 -4.73
CA ALA A 11 17.05 9.87 -4.08
C ALA A 11 16.19 9.41 -2.92
N GLU A 12 16.42 9.96 -1.74
CA GLU A 12 15.62 9.69 -0.53
C GLU A 12 14.15 10.09 -0.72
N SER A 13 13.82 10.66 -1.87
CA SER A 13 12.46 10.99 -2.23
C SER A 13 11.71 9.73 -2.65
N THR A 14 10.53 9.58 -2.15
CA THR A 14 9.48 8.63 -2.53
C THR A 14 9.06 8.70 -4.01
N ARG A 15 9.84 9.30 -4.87
CA ARG A 15 9.56 9.52 -6.29
C ARG A 15 9.97 8.30 -7.08
N PHE A 16 8.99 7.67 -7.70
CA PHE A 16 9.26 6.58 -8.61
C PHE A 16 9.87 7.13 -9.89
N LEU A 17 11.06 6.67 -10.23
CA LEU A 17 11.57 6.84 -11.57
C LEU A 17 10.99 5.76 -12.47
N ARG A 18 10.62 6.17 -13.68
CA ARG A 18 10.19 5.27 -14.74
C ARG A 18 11.20 5.34 -15.87
N LEU A 19 11.14 4.33 -16.74
CA LEU A 19 11.86 4.35 -18.01
C LEU A 19 10.88 4.73 -19.10
N LYS A 20 11.29 5.62 -20.02
CA LYS A 20 10.49 6.02 -21.19
C LYS A 20 11.21 5.63 -22.46
N CYS A 21 10.53 4.89 -23.32
CA CYS A 21 11.03 4.61 -24.67
C CYS A 21 11.03 5.89 -25.51
N VAL A 22 12.18 6.29 -26.01
CA VAL A 22 12.32 7.53 -26.82
C VAL A 22 12.69 7.27 -28.26
N THR A 23 13.10 6.08 -28.59
CA THR A 23 13.42 5.67 -29.97
C THR A 23 12.22 4.92 -30.54
N PRO A 24 11.66 5.35 -31.69
CA PRO A 24 10.62 4.63 -32.36
C PRO A 24 11.05 3.18 -32.64
N ASP A 25 10.14 2.24 -32.41
CA ASP A 25 10.28 0.82 -32.76
C ASP A 25 11.45 0.08 -32.10
N PHE A 26 12.03 0.64 -31.00
CA PHE A 26 12.98 -0.14 -30.23
C PHE A 26 12.26 -1.35 -29.63
N ALA A 27 12.69 -2.54 -30.05
CA ALA A 27 12.14 -3.82 -29.59
C ALA A 27 10.62 -3.96 -29.78
N GLY A 28 10.03 -3.23 -30.70
CA GLY A 28 8.58 -3.17 -30.91
C GLY A 28 7.80 -2.37 -29.86
N LEU A 29 8.50 -1.59 -29.05
CA LEU A 29 7.88 -0.67 -28.10
C LEU A 29 7.54 0.66 -28.80
N PRO A 30 6.30 1.13 -28.74
CA PRO A 30 5.95 2.46 -29.21
C PRO A 30 6.74 3.53 -28.47
N GLN A 31 7.13 4.59 -29.22
CA GLN A 31 7.72 5.78 -28.58
C GLN A 31 6.77 6.33 -27.52
N GLY A 32 7.30 6.68 -26.36
CA GLY A 32 6.54 7.18 -25.21
C GLY A 32 6.08 6.08 -24.25
N THR A 33 6.27 4.80 -24.57
CA THR A 33 5.97 3.70 -23.63
C THR A 33 6.74 3.88 -22.32
N LEU A 34 6.01 3.83 -21.21
CA LEU A 34 6.58 3.90 -19.88
C LEU A 34 6.74 2.49 -19.29
N LEU A 35 7.88 2.26 -18.66
CA LEU A 35 8.18 1.03 -17.92
C LEU A 35 8.52 1.40 -16.48
N ASP A 36 8.07 0.58 -15.55
CA ASP A 36 8.52 0.64 -14.16
C ASP A 36 9.98 0.16 -14.08
N ASP A 37 10.81 0.86 -13.35
CA ASP A 37 12.22 0.47 -13.15
C ASP A 37 12.41 -0.53 -12.00
N GLN A 38 11.34 -0.93 -11.33
CA GLN A 38 11.28 -1.95 -10.30
C GLN A 38 12.19 -1.66 -9.10
N CYS A 39 12.29 -0.41 -8.69
CA CYS A 39 13.17 0.04 -7.61
C CYS A 39 14.64 -0.36 -7.82
N ASN A 40 15.06 -0.38 -9.06
CA ASN A 40 16.34 -0.89 -9.48
C ASN A 40 17.50 0.02 -9.04
N ARG A 41 18.71 -0.56 -8.96
CA ARG A 41 19.94 0.23 -8.84
C ARG A 41 20.19 0.94 -10.15
N ARG A 42 20.49 2.24 -10.08
CA ARG A 42 20.69 3.11 -11.23
C ARG A 42 22.06 3.73 -11.17
N ALA A 43 22.62 3.97 -12.36
CA ALA A 43 23.78 4.82 -12.53
C ALA A 43 23.43 5.91 -13.54
N ALA A 44 23.87 7.14 -13.29
CA ALA A 44 23.74 8.21 -14.27
C ALA A 44 25.07 8.38 -15.00
N PRO A 45 25.08 8.47 -16.34
CA PRO A 45 26.32 8.73 -17.05
C PRO A 45 26.74 10.19 -16.86
N TYR A 46 28.03 10.41 -16.55
CA TYR A 46 28.62 11.76 -16.59
C TYR A 46 28.73 12.29 -18.00
N TYR A 47 29.08 11.38 -18.91
CA TYR A 47 29.29 11.66 -20.32
C TYR A 47 28.71 10.54 -21.16
N HIS A 48 28.26 10.91 -22.32
CA HIS A 48 28.01 10.00 -23.45
C HIS A 48 28.61 10.62 -24.70
N ALA A 49 28.86 9.82 -25.72
CA ALA A 49 29.40 10.32 -26.98
C ALA A 49 28.42 11.35 -27.59
N ARG A 50 28.97 12.29 -28.36
CA ARG A 50 28.15 13.33 -29.01
C ARG A 50 27.04 12.75 -29.87
N ASP A 51 27.33 11.61 -30.51
CA ASP A 51 26.38 10.92 -31.40
C ASP A 51 25.71 9.72 -30.73
N ALA A 52 25.77 9.65 -29.38
CA ALA A 52 25.10 8.62 -28.65
C ALA A 52 23.59 8.67 -28.86
N ARG A 53 22.97 7.52 -29.06
CA ARG A 53 21.55 7.41 -29.38
C ARG A 53 20.79 6.78 -28.23
N PRO A 54 19.94 7.54 -27.53
CA PRO A 54 19.12 6.99 -26.44
C PRO A 54 18.04 6.06 -26.99
N LEU A 55 17.81 4.97 -26.29
CA LEU A 55 16.73 4.02 -26.51
C LEU A 55 15.67 4.15 -25.41
N LEU A 56 16.12 4.18 -24.15
CA LEU A 56 15.31 4.48 -22.99
C LEU A 56 15.96 5.61 -22.20
N VAL A 57 15.13 6.49 -21.65
CA VAL A 57 15.55 7.56 -20.72
C VAL A 57 14.83 7.43 -19.40
N TYR A 58 15.43 7.93 -18.32
CA TYR A 58 14.74 8.05 -17.05
C TYR A 58 13.68 9.13 -17.12
N LYS A 59 12.53 8.86 -16.54
CA LYS A 59 11.46 9.82 -16.34
C LYS A 59 11.05 9.83 -14.88
N SER A 60 10.92 11.01 -14.31
CA SER A 60 10.30 11.20 -13.01
C SER A 60 8.83 10.80 -13.11
N GLY A 61 8.43 9.84 -12.28
CA GLY A 61 7.03 9.49 -12.10
C GLY A 61 6.54 10.10 -10.81
N MET A 62 5.35 10.64 -10.84
CA MET A 62 4.70 11.10 -9.62
C MET A 62 3.70 10.11 -9.12
N THR A 63 3.70 9.94 -7.83
CA THR A 63 2.61 9.38 -7.09
C THR A 63 2.35 10.28 -5.89
N ASN A 64 1.10 10.52 -5.57
CA ASN A 64 0.66 11.05 -4.28
C ASN A 64 0.94 12.52 -4.00
N HIS A 65 1.06 13.36 -5.01
CA HIS A 65 1.07 14.80 -4.83
C HIS A 65 -0.14 15.43 -5.51
N ALA A 66 -0.74 16.42 -4.88
CA ALA A 66 -1.67 17.30 -5.56
C ALA A 66 -0.95 17.94 -6.76
N ALA A 67 -1.68 18.27 -7.81
CA ALA A 67 -1.07 18.78 -9.05
C ALA A 67 -0.27 20.07 -8.83
N GLU A 68 -0.66 20.87 -7.85
CA GLU A 68 0.03 22.10 -7.43
C GLU A 68 1.36 21.88 -6.73
N ASP A 69 1.56 20.72 -6.11
CA ASP A 69 2.80 20.39 -5.41
C ASP A 69 3.91 19.91 -6.35
N VAL A 70 3.61 19.80 -7.64
CA VAL A 70 4.55 19.34 -8.66
C VAL A 70 5.46 20.47 -9.09
N THR A 71 6.73 20.37 -8.77
CA THR A 71 7.72 21.34 -9.27
C THR A 71 7.91 21.20 -10.78
N ASP A 72 8.33 22.28 -11.44
CA ASP A 72 8.64 22.25 -12.88
C ASP A 72 9.73 21.22 -13.22
N ALA A 73 10.69 21.01 -12.32
CA ALA A 73 11.71 20.00 -12.49
C ALA A 73 11.14 18.57 -12.52
N GLU A 74 10.05 18.32 -11.80
CA GLU A 74 9.36 17.04 -11.76
C GLU A 74 8.47 16.78 -12.97
N ARG A 75 7.97 17.86 -13.58
CA ARG A 75 7.18 17.80 -14.83
C ARG A 75 8.05 17.59 -16.05
N GLN A 76 9.34 17.95 -15.97
CA GLN A 76 10.27 17.79 -17.08
C GLN A 76 10.66 16.31 -17.21
N ASP A 77 10.77 15.85 -18.43
CA ASP A 77 11.39 14.56 -18.72
C ASP A 77 12.88 14.62 -18.36
N PHE A 78 13.35 13.64 -17.62
CA PHE A 78 14.80 13.50 -17.43
C PHE A 78 15.45 13.27 -18.78
N THR A 79 16.51 14.02 -19.05
CA THR A 79 17.36 13.82 -20.25
C THR A 79 18.43 12.77 -20.05
N GLN A 80 18.47 12.13 -18.89
CA GLN A 80 19.45 11.12 -18.56
C GLN A 80 19.16 9.81 -19.29
N TYR A 81 20.13 9.30 -19.99
CA TYR A 81 20.03 8.05 -20.73
C TYR A 81 20.02 6.87 -19.74
N ALA A 82 19.09 5.96 -19.94
CA ALA A 82 18.96 4.74 -19.15
C ALA A 82 19.49 3.52 -19.93
N LEU A 83 19.14 3.41 -21.19
CA LEU A 83 19.67 2.45 -22.16
C LEU A 83 19.97 3.20 -23.46
N TRP A 84 21.18 3.09 -23.97
CA TRP A 84 21.56 3.82 -25.19
C TRP A 84 22.65 3.10 -25.98
N LEU A 85 22.76 3.46 -27.25
CA LEU A 85 23.91 3.13 -28.08
C LEU A 85 24.95 4.25 -27.95
N GLU A 86 26.05 3.95 -27.29
CA GLU A 86 27.18 4.88 -27.19
C GLU A 86 27.93 4.97 -28.52
N THR A 87 28.05 3.86 -29.20
CA THR A 87 28.45 3.72 -30.60
C THR A 87 27.59 2.65 -31.27
N PRO A 88 27.58 2.51 -32.60
CA PRO A 88 26.85 1.43 -33.24
C PRO A 88 27.19 0.01 -32.73
N GLN A 89 28.37 -0.15 -32.15
CA GLN A 89 28.85 -1.44 -31.61
C GLN A 89 28.84 -1.53 -30.11
N MET A 90 28.40 -0.47 -29.39
CA MET A 90 28.39 -0.44 -27.93
C MET A 90 27.05 0.02 -27.41
N MET A 91 26.34 -0.88 -26.74
CA MET A 91 25.14 -0.57 -25.97
C MET A 91 25.51 -0.45 -24.48
N VAL A 92 25.01 0.57 -23.83
CA VAL A 92 25.20 0.80 -22.39
C VAL A 92 23.84 0.81 -21.70
N CYS A 93 23.75 0.05 -20.61
CA CYS A 93 22.60 0.00 -19.72
C CYS A 93 23.01 0.50 -18.34
N SER A 94 22.35 1.54 -17.83
CA SER A 94 22.67 2.16 -16.55
C SER A 94 21.78 1.66 -15.40
N PHE A 95 21.00 0.63 -15.64
CA PHE A 95 20.18 -0.07 -14.65
C PHE A 95 20.41 -1.58 -14.77
N SER A 96 19.95 -2.36 -13.79
CA SER A 96 20.06 -3.81 -13.82
C SER A 96 18.99 -4.41 -14.74
N LEU A 97 19.39 -4.83 -15.94
CA LEU A 97 18.46 -5.31 -16.98
C LEU A 97 17.64 -6.54 -16.57
N CYS A 98 18.16 -7.36 -15.67
CA CYS A 98 17.56 -8.63 -15.26
C CYS A 98 17.15 -8.65 -13.79
N ASN A 99 16.74 -7.52 -13.23
CA ASN A 99 16.25 -7.44 -11.85
C ASN A 99 14.74 -7.64 -11.81
N PHE A 100 14.27 -8.88 -11.94
CA PHE A 100 12.85 -9.22 -11.93
C PHE A 100 12.32 -9.66 -10.58
N LEU A 101 13.08 -9.50 -9.51
CA LEU A 101 12.64 -9.88 -8.16
C LEU A 101 11.48 -9.02 -7.62
N ARG A 102 11.30 -7.81 -8.16
CA ARG A 102 10.23 -6.88 -7.77
C ARG A 102 9.26 -6.62 -8.92
N ALA A 103 8.71 -7.69 -9.46
CA ALA A 103 7.91 -7.65 -10.70
C ALA A 103 6.47 -7.15 -10.52
N ARG A 104 6.04 -6.74 -9.33
CA ARG A 104 4.61 -6.50 -9.02
C ARG A 104 3.91 -5.44 -9.87
N PHE A 105 4.65 -4.49 -10.43
CA PHE A 105 4.11 -3.41 -11.28
C PHE A 105 4.63 -3.45 -12.71
N ALA A 106 5.45 -4.43 -13.04
CA ALA A 106 6.08 -4.47 -14.36
C ALA A 106 5.12 -5.08 -15.37
N PRO A 107 4.83 -4.40 -16.48
CA PRO A 107 4.20 -5.03 -17.62
C PRO A 107 5.21 -6.02 -18.22
N GLN A 108 5.02 -7.30 -17.94
CA GLN A 108 5.94 -8.37 -18.38
C GLN A 108 6.21 -8.32 -19.87
N THR A 109 5.19 -8.04 -20.67
CA THR A 109 5.31 -7.95 -22.12
C THR A 109 6.30 -6.86 -22.53
N CYS A 110 6.22 -5.66 -21.96
CA CYS A 110 7.12 -4.56 -22.31
C CYS A 110 8.56 -4.85 -21.88
N TRP A 111 8.77 -5.41 -20.69
CA TRP A 111 10.11 -5.82 -20.23
C TRP A 111 10.69 -6.94 -21.10
N ARG A 112 9.87 -7.93 -21.46
CA ARG A 112 10.28 -8.99 -22.41
C ARG A 112 10.73 -8.39 -23.74
N GLN A 113 10.01 -7.38 -24.25
CA GLN A 113 10.38 -6.68 -25.49
C GLN A 113 11.72 -5.95 -25.35
N VAL A 114 12.00 -5.29 -24.22
CA VAL A 114 13.30 -4.65 -23.97
C VAL A 114 14.44 -5.68 -24.00
N VAL A 115 14.28 -6.79 -23.26
CA VAL A 115 15.28 -7.85 -23.23
C VAL A 115 15.46 -8.47 -24.61
N GLN A 116 14.37 -8.71 -25.32
CA GLN A 116 14.40 -9.20 -26.72
C GLN A 116 15.17 -8.25 -27.64
N GLY A 117 14.95 -6.94 -27.51
CA GLY A 117 15.66 -5.92 -28.28
C GLY A 117 17.15 -5.91 -28.01
N VAL A 118 17.55 -6.04 -26.75
CA VAL A 118 18.96 -6.15 -26.37
C VAL A 118 19.60 -7.43 -26.92
N VAL A 119 18.91 -8.56 -26.79
CA VAL A 119 19.39 -9.86 -27.30
C VAL A 119 19.53 -9.84 -28.82
N ASN A 120 18.55 -9.31 -29.55
CA ASN A 120 18.62 -9.18 -31.01
C ASN A 120 19.79 -8.29 -31.44
N TRP A 121 20.00 -7.18 -30.74
CA TRP A 121 21.14 -6.30 -31.02
C TRP A 121 22.49 -6.99 -30.79
N LEU A 122 22.64 -7.71 -29.66
CA LEU A 122 23.86 -8.48 -29.35
C LEU A 122 24.12 -9.59 -30.37
N ALA A 123 23.07 -10.28 -30.80
CA ALA A 123 23.18 -11.38 -31.76
C ALA A 123 23.40 -10.90 -33.20
N GLY A 124 23.11 -9.63 -33.50
CA GLY A 124 23.06 -9.10 -34.87
C GLY A 124 21.97 -9.70 -35.75
N THR A 125 21.05 -10.44 -35.16
CA THR A 125 19.89 -11.10 -35.82
C THR A 125 18.74 -11.28 -34.85
N ALA A 126 17.55 -11.58 -35.36
CA ALA A 126 16.41 -11.96 -34.52
C ALA A 126 16.67 -13.32 -33.86
N LEU A 127 16.88 -13.30 -32.55
CA LEU A 127 17.06 -14.49 -31.74
C LEU A 127 15.92 -14.54 -30.70
N PRO A 128 14.89 -15.41 -30.89
CA PRO A 128 13.74 -15.43 -30.01
C PRO A 128 14.14 -15.86 -28.58
N LEU A 129 13.63 -15.13 -27.60
CA LEU A 129 13.72 -15.56 -26.22
C LEU A 129 12.84 -16.79 -25.98
N PRO A 130 13.25 -17.67 -25.06
CA PRO A 130 12.39 -18.79 -24.64
C PRO A 130 11.02 -18.29 -24.19
N ASP A 131 9.99 -19.10 -24.43
CA ASP A 131 8.68 -18.81 -23.88
C ASP A 131 8.72 -18.89 -22.37
N THR A 132 8.45 -17.75 -21.74
CA THR A 132 8.28 -17.68 -20.29
C THR A 132 6.80 -17.79 -20.01
N GLN A 133 6.41 -18.81 -19.25
CA GLN A 133 5.05 -18.89 -18.74
C GLN A 133 4.99 -18.08 -17.46
N PRO A 134 3.96 -17.23 -17.28
CA PRO A 134 3.74 -16.61 -15.99
C PRO A 134 3.52 -17.69 -14.92
N CYS A 135 4.03 -17.46 -13.73
CA CYS A 135 3.84 -18.37 -12.58
C CYS A 135 2.38 -18.45 -12.11
N TYR A 136 1.49 -17.67 -12.69
CA TYR A 136 0.05 -17.69 -12.44
C TYR A 136 -0.73 -18.01 -13.72
N ARG A 137 -1.87 -18.66 -13.54
CA ARG A 137 -2.82 -18.88 -14.64
C ARG A 137 -4.03 -17.98 -14.43
N LEU A 138 -4.27 -17.09 -15.37
CA LEU A 138 -5.53 -16.36 -15.41
C LEU A 138 -6.64 -17.32 -15.81
N GLN A 139 -7.70 -17.39 -15.02
CA GLN A 139 -8.91 -18.08 -15.44
C GLN A 139 -9.58 -17.28 -16.56
N PRO A 140 -9.95 -17.92 -17.69
CA PRO A 140 -10.70 -17.22 -18.71
C PRO A 140 -12.09 -16.86 -18.15
N ARG A 141 -12.39 -15.56 -18.06
CA ARG A 141 -13.67 -15.00 -17.61
C ARG A 141 -14.11 -15.45 -16.20
N PRO A 142 -13.34 -15.18 -15.15
CA PRO A 142 -13.75 -15.50 -13.80
C PRO A 142 -15.02 -14.72 -13.43
N THR A 143 -15.93 -15.34 -12.70
CA THR A 143 -17.04 -14.62 -12.07
C THR A 143 -16.55 -13.88 -10.82
N LEU A 144 -17.31 -12.89 -10.33
CA LEU A 144 -17.00 -12.22 -9.06
C LEU A 144 -16.93 -13.22 -7.89
N ARG A 145 -17.77 -14.25 -7.93
CA ARG A 145 -17.73 -15.33 -6.90
C ARG A 145 -16.44 -16.14 -6.99
N ASP A 146 -15.95 -16.44 -8.18
CA ASP A 146 -14.68 -17.15 -8.35
C ASP A 146 -13.50 -16.29 -7.85
N CYS A 147 -13.53 -14.98 -8.10
CA CYS A 147 -12.52 -14.06 -7.59
C CYS A 147 -12.55 -13.98 -6.08
N ALA A 148 -13.73 -13.83 -5.47
CA ALA A 148 -13.88 -13.78 -4.02
C ALA A 148 -13.39 -15.08 -3.36
N ARG A 149 -13.80 -16.24 -3.90
CA ARG A 149 -13.32 -17.55 -3.42
C ARG A 149 -11.80 -17.66 -3.52
N ALA A 150 -11.21 -17.31 -4.66
CA ALA A 150 -9.75 -17.37 -4.84
C ALA A 150 -9.01 -16.45 -3.87
N GLY A 151 -9.57 -15.28 -3.55
CA GLY A 151 -9.04 -14.36 -2.55
C GLY A 151 -9.04 -14.95 -1.14
N ILE A 152 -10.12 -15.61 -0.73
CA ILE A 152 -10.20 -16.29 0.57
C ILE A 152 -9.26 -17.50 0.61
N GLU A 153 -9.25 -18.33 -0.42
CA GLU A 153 -8.35 -19.48 -0.52
C GLU A 153 -6.86 -19.07 -0.51
N TRP A 154 -6.54 -17.83 -0.91
CA TRP A 154 -5.18 -17.34 -0.88
C TRP A 154 -4.64 -17.25 0.54
N PHE A 155 -5.43 -16.82 1.53
CA PHE A 155 -4.99 -16.77 2.93
C PHE A 155 -4.51 -18.13 3.45
N GLU A 156 -5.19 -19.20 3.04
CA GLU A 156 -4.82 -20.58 3.40
C GLU A 156 -3.56 -21.02 2.64
N LYS A 157 -3.56 -20.86 1.31
CA LYS A 157 -2.47 -21.31 0.43
C LYS A 157 -1.15 -20.58 0.70
N ALA A 158 -1.22 -19.32 1.14
CA ALA A 158 -0.06 -18.51 1.47
C ALA A 158 0.32 -18.59 2.96
N ASP A 159 -0.36 -19.42 3.76
CA ASP A 159 -0.14 -19.58 5.20
C ASP A 159 -0.17 -18.24 5.96
N MET A 160 -1.20 -17.42 5.64
CA MET A 160 -1.32 -16.09 6.22
C MET A 160 -1.93 -16.11 7.62
N LEU A 161 -2.86 -17.03 7.89
CA LEU A 161 -3.54 -17.12 9.18
C LEU A 161 -2.67 -17.81 10.22
N LEU A 162 -2.42 -17.16 11.33
CA LEU A 162 -1.72 -17.74 12.45
C LEU A 162 -2.73 -18.49 13.34
N GLU A 163 -2.46 -19.76 13.58
CA GLU A 163 -3.34 -20.64 14.38
C GLU A 163 -4.81 -20.57 13.92
N GLY A 164 -5.04 -20.57 12.60
CA GLY A 164 -6.38 -20.47 12.02
C GLY A 164 -7.08 -19.12 12.21
N GLY A 165 -6.34 -18.09 12.58
CA GLY A 165 -6.83 -16.73 12.86
C GLY A 165 -6.80 -16.35 14.35
N TYR A 166 -6.65 -17.34 15.25
CA TYR A 166 -6.61 -17.09 16.70
C TYR A 166 -5.44 -16.19 17.12
N ALA A 167 -4.27 -16.31 16.49
CA ALA A 167 -3.09 -15.48 16.72
C ALA A 167 -2.94 -14.35 15.68
N GLY A 168 -3.99 -14.04 14.94
CA GLY A 168 -4.04 -12.97 13.95
C GLY A 168 -3.68 -13.43 12.53
N VAL A 169 -3.28 -12.49 11.71
CA VAL A 169 -2.90 -12.69 10.32
C VAL A 169 -1.58 -11.98 10.03
N ARG A 170 -0.73 -12.60 9.21
CA ARG A 170 0.53 -11.98 8.76
C ARG A 170 0.24 -10.79 7.85
N GLU A 171 1.11 -9.79 7.84
CA GLU A 171 0.94 -8.58 7.02
C GLU A 171 0.84 -8.87 5.52
N GLY A 172 1.48 -9.93 5.04
CA GLY A 172 1.42 -10.35 3.65
C GLY A 172 2.69 -11.02 3.15
N LEU A 173 2.89 -10.98 1.86
CA LEU A 173 4.10 -11.47 1.19
C LEU A 173 5.07 -10.32 0.90
N ALA A 174 6.37 -10.60 0.98
CA ALA A 174 7.41 -9.69 0.53
C ALA A 174 7.25 -9.38 -0.98
N THR A 175 7.80 -8.25 -1.40
CA THR A 175 7.67 -7.80 -2.79
C THR A 175 8.56 -8.57 -3.77
N GLU A 176 9.57 -9.26 -3.27
CA GLU A 176 10.50 -10.04 -4.07
C GLU A 176 9.86 -11.36 -4.46
N ILE A 177 9.87 -11.67 -5.76
CA ILE A 177 9.48 -12.96 -6.32
C ILE A 177 10.74 -13.64 -6.84
N TYR A 178 11.10 -14.77 -6.25
CA TYR A 178 12.27 -15.55 -6.66
C TYR A 178 11.98 -16.29 -7.97
N PRO A 179 13.04 -16.73 -8.71
CA PRO A 179 12.86 -17.42 -10.00
C PRO A 179 12.02 -18.70 -9.94
N ASP A 180 11.94 -19.33 -8.77
CA ASP A 180 11.09 -20.51 -8.51
C ASP A 180 9.64 -20.16 -8.15
N GLY A 181 9.28 -18.86 -8.16
CA GLY A 181 7.97 -18.35 -7.77
C GLY A 181 7.78 -18.15 -6.27
N ARG A 182 8.77 -18.50 -5.45
CA ARG A 182 8.72 -18.30 -4.01
C ARG A 182 8.72 -16.82 -3.63
N GLN A 183 7.95 -16.46 -2.63
CA GLN A 183 8.00 -15.17 -1.93
C GLN A 183 8.21 -15.40 -0.44
N GLU A 184 8.90 -14.51 0.22
CA GLU A 184 9.00 -14.51 1.68
C GLU A 184 7.75 -13.92 2.28
N THR A 185 7.35 -14.43 3.44
CA THR A 185 6.21 -13.92 4.19
C THR A 185 6.66 -12.76 5.08
N ALA A 186 5.93 -11.65 5.07
CA ALA A 186 6.14 -10.56 6.01
C ALA A 186 5.76 -11.05 7.42
N LYS A 187 6.70 -10.91 8.37
CA LYS A 187 6.52 -11.46 9.72
C LYS A 187 5.57 -10.67 10.62
N PRO A 188 5.49 -9.32 10.52
CA PRO A 188 4.65 -8.54 11.43
C PRO A 188 3.18 -8.95 11.38
N VAL A 189 2.52 -8.87 12.52
CA VAL A 189 1.07 -9.00 12.67
C VAL A 189 0.51 -7.62 12.97
N ARG A 190 -0.47 -7.18 12.17
CA ARG A 190 -1.06 -5.85 12.29
C ARG A 190 -2.54 -5.95 12.62
N THR A 191 -3.01 -4.98 13.39
CA THR A 191 -4.41 -4.92 13.82
C THR A 191 -5.37 -4.69 12.65
N ASP A 192 -5.05 -3.78 11.75
CA ASP A 192 -5.85 -3.51 10.54
C ASP A 192 -5.93 -4.76 9.64
N CYS A 193 -4.79 -5.41 9.39
CA CYS A 193 -4.76 -6.64 8.60
C CYS A 193 -5.67 -7.73 9.20
N ALA A 194 -5.67 -7.88 10.53
CA ALA A 194 -6.55 -8.84 11.21
C ALA A 194 -8.03 -8.46 11.04
N GLY A 195 -8.39 -7.18 11.25
CA GLY A 195 -9.76 -6.72 11.09
C GLY A 195 -10.26 -6.77 9.64
N GLU A 196 -9.42 -6.41 8.67
CA GLU A 196 -9.76 -6.48 7.25
C GLU A 196 -9.88 -7.92 6.74
N ALA A 197 -8.98 -8.81 7.18
CA ALA A 197 -9.12 -10.24 6.89
C ALA A 197 -10.41 -10.80 7.53
N ALA A 198 -10.71 -10.43 8.79
CA ALA A 198 -11.97 -10.80 9.45
C ALA A 198 -13.18 -10.33 8.64
N MET A 199 -13.14 -9.11 8.10
CA MET A 199 -14.21 -8.55 7.26
C MET A 199 -14.33 -9.30 5.92
N ALA A 200 -13.22 -9.67 5.31
CA ALA A 200 -13.22 -10.45 4.06
C ALA A 200 -13.86 -11.83 4.29
N TYR A 201 -13.46 -12.55 5.33
CA TYR A 201 -14.08 -13.83 5.72
C TYR A 201 -15.56 -13.66 6.06
N PHE A 202 -15.94 -12.61 6.79
CA PHE A 202 -17.33 -12.33 7.15
C PHE A 202 -18.22 -12.16 5.92
N PHE A 203 -17.84 -11.29 4.98
CA PHE A 203 -18.66 -11.07 3.79
C PHE A 203 -18.67 -12.27 2.84
N HIS A 204 -17.53 -12.97 2.71
CA HIS A 204 -17.51 -14.23 1.96
C HIS A 204 -18.47 -15.25 2.56
N ALA A 205 -18.42 -15.44 3.89
CA ALA A 205 -19.30 -16.37 4.59
C ALA A 205 -20.79 -16.00 4.42
N LEU A 206 -21.14 -14.73 4.48
CA LEU A 206 -22.51 -14.27 4.22
C LEU A 206 -22.97 -14.57 2.77
N ALA A 207 -22.05 -14.51 1.81
CA ALA A 207 -22.38 -14.72 0.41
C ALA A 207 -22.41 -16.21 0.01
N THR A 208 -21.83 -17.10 0.80
CA THR A 208 -21.63 -18.53 0.47
C THR A 208 -22.14 -19.50 1.52
N ASP A 209 -22.70 -18.99 2.65
CA ASP A 209 -23.10 -19.79 3.82
C ASP A 209 -21.93 -20.63 4.41
N ASP A 210 -20.72 -20.08 4.37
CA ASP A 210 -19.49 -20.72 4.84
C ASP A 210 -19.33 -20.54 6.37
N ALA A 211 -19.67 -21.58 7.13
CA ALA A 211 -19.58 -21.55 8.57
C ALA A 211 -18.13 -21.50 9.10
N ASP A 212 -17.18 -22.13 8.40
CA ASP A 212 -15.76 -22.10 8.76
C ASP A 212 -15.16 -20.71 8.55
N GLY A 213 -15.51 -20.06 7.43
CA GLY A 213 -15.14 -18.68 7.18
C GLY A 213 -15.70 -17.71 8.23
N LEU A 214 -16.93 -17.95 8.70
CA LEU A 214 -17.53 -17.15 9.77
C LEU A 214 -16.80 -17.31 11.10
N GLU A 215 -16.34 -18.52 11.43
CA GLU A 215 -15.54 -18.79 12.62
C GLU A 215 -14.14 -18.14 12.53
N LYS A 216 -13.47 -18.24 11.39
CA LYS A 216 -12.18 -17.53 11.16
C LYS A 216 -12.33 -16.03 11.30
N SER A 217 -13.41 -15.46 10.77
CA SER A 217 -13.75 -14.05 10.97
C SER A 217 -13.87 -13.69 12.45
N ARG A 218 -14.52 -14.56 13.25
CA ARG A 218 -14.68 -14.34 14.69
C ARG A 218 -13.34 -14.43 15.44
N LEU A 219 -12.51 -15.41 15.13
CA LEU A 219 -11.19 -15.59 15.77
C LEU A 219 -10.27 -14.38 15.49
N LEU A 220 -10.28 -13.87 14.27
CA LEU A 220 -9.51 -12.66 13.91
C LEU A 220 -10.05 -11.41 14.63
N GLU A 221 -11.36 -11.29 14.79
CA GLU A 221 -11.98 -10.22 15.55
C GLU A 221 -11.64 -10.32 17.05
N ASP A 222 -11.69 -11.54 17.63
CA ASP A 222 -11.24 -11.82 18.99
C ASP A 222 -9.76 -11.42 19.19
N PHE A 223 -8.89 -11.69 18.22
CA PHE A 223 -7.49 -11.26 18.26
C PHE A 223 -7.37 -9.73 18.33
N VAL A 224 -8.11 -9.00 17.51
CA VAL A 224 -8.09 -7.52 17.52
C VAL A 224 -8.38 -6.98 18.92
N TYR A 225 -9.41 -7.48 19.57
CA TYR A 225 -9.84 -6.90 20.84
C TYR A 225 -9.16 -7.54 22.06
N ASN A 226 -8.94 -8.85 22.08
CA ASN A 226 -8.37 -9.50 23.25
C ASN A 226 -6.85 -9.38 23.34
N VAL A 227 -6.16 -9.20 22.19
CA VAL A 227 -4.69 -9.13 22.14
C VAL A 227 -4.20 -7.71 21.85
N MET A 228 -4.79 -7.05 20.87
CA MET A 228 -4.26 -5.77 20.38
C MET A 228 -4.85 -4.56 21.11
N GLN A 229 -5.96 -4.69 21.83
CA GLN A 229 -6.55 -3.60 22.58
C GLN A 229 -5.94 -3.44 23.99
N ILE A 230 -5.82 -2.21 24.46
CA ILE A 230 -5.48 -1.90 25.85
C ILE A 230 -6.79 -1.84 26.66
N HIS A 231 -6.90 -2.66 27.69
CA HIS A 231 -8.13 -2.81 28.46
C HIS A 231 -8.21 -1.95 29.72
N ASP A 232 -7.08 -1.41 30.18
CA ASP A 232 -7.03 -0.63 31.42
C ASP A 232 -6.07 0.57 31.34
N GLY A 233 -6.02 1.37 32.40
CA GLY A 233 -5.15 2.53 32.52
C GLY A 233 -5.51 3.71 31.63
N ALA A 234 -4.58 4.64 31.52
CA ALA A 234 -4.77 5.93 30.83
C ALA A 234 -5.06 5.81 29.32
N TYR A 235 -4.65 4.72 28.71
CA TYR A 235 -4.77 4.48 27.28
C TYR A 235 -5.81 3.41 26.95
N ARG A 236 -6.72 3.14 27.87
CA ARG A 236 -7.80 2.19 27.67
C ARG A 236 -8.51 2.43 26.36
N GLY A 237 -8.75 1.35 25.60
CA GLY A 237 -9.40 1.38 24.32
C GLY A 237 -8.43 1.49 23.14
N MET A 238 -7.19 1.94 23.33
CA MET A 238 -6.24 2.04 22.25
C MET A 238 -6.02 0.68 21.58
N LEU A 239 -6.23 0.61 20.28
CA LEU A 239 -5.82 -0.49 19.44
C LEU A 239 -4.37 -0.28 19.00
N ARG A 240 -3.50 -1.22 19.29
CA ARG A 240 -2.08 -1.20 18.91
C ARG A 240 -1.96 -1.43 17.41
N TRP A 241 -0.98 -0.80 16.78
CA TRP A 241 -0.79 -0.93 15.34
C TRP A 241 -0.29 -2.33 14.96
N THR A 242 0.83 -2.76 15.54
CA THR A 242 1.51 -4.02 15.19
C THR A 242 2.31 -4.56 16.38
N ASP A 243 2.60 -5.85 16.35
CA ASP A 243 3.49 -6.50 17.32
C ASP A 243 4.93 -5.95 17.28
N ALA A 244 5.35 -5.43 16.13
CA ALA A 244 6.68 -4.81 15.96
C ALA A 244 6.77 -3.38 16.52
N ALA A 245 5.63 -2.69 16.78
CA ALA A 245 5.56 -1.34 17.36
C ALA A 245 4.42 -1.22 18.36
N TRP A 246 4.55 -1.93 19.46
CA TRP A 246 3.50 -2.20 20.45
C TRP A 246 2.91 -0.95 21.14
N GLY A 247 3.63 0.16 21.18
CA GLY A 247 3.16 1.44 21.75
C GLY A 247 2.50 2.38 20.74
N VAL A 248 2.36 1.98 19.49
CA VAL A 248 1.86 2.84 18.41
C VAL A 248 0.41 2.54 18.07
N CYS A 249 -0.38 3.59 17.79
CA CYS A 249 -1.71 3.50 17.23
C CYS A 249 -1.82 4.46 16.04
N TYR A 250 -2.13 3.93 14.87
CA TYR A 250 -2.63 4.71 13.74
C TYR A 250 -4.15 4.70 13.75
N GLN A 251 -4.75 5.84 13.44
CA GLN A 251 -6.21 5.98 13.54
C GLN A 251 -6.97 5.22 12.47
N ASP A 252 -6.45 5.17 11.26
CA ASP A 252 -7.06 4.41 10.16
C ASP A 252 -6.94 2.91 10.39
N ASP A 253 -5.77 2.43 10.83
CA ASP A 253 -5.57 1.02 11.16
C ASP A 253 -6.54 0.57 12.28
N ALA A 254 -6.68 1.38 13.33
CA ALA A 254 -7.65 1.12 14.38
C ALA A 254 -9.09 1.13 13.85
N ALA A 255 -9.42 2.09 12.97
CA ALA A 255 -10.76 2.19 12.38
C ALA A 255 -11.06 1.03 11.43
N ARG A 256 -10.13 0.67 10.55
CA ARG A 256 -10.28 -0.48 9.64
C ARG A 256 -10.51 -1.78 10.42
N ALA A 257 -9.80 -1.95 11.53
CA ALA A 257 -9.99 -3.11 12.39
C ALA A 257 -11.38 -3.19 13.02
N MET A 258 -12.01 -2.05 13.33
CA MET A 258 -13.37 -2.00 13.91
C MET A 258 -14.49 -2.25 12.90
N LEU A 259 -14.24 -2.13 11.59
CA LEU A 259 -15.29 -2.22 10.58
C LEU A 259 -16.02 -3.56 10.61
N VAL A 260 -15.32 -4.68 10.82
CA VAL A 260 -15.96 -6.01 10.88
C VAL A 260 -16.99 -6.08 12.00
N THR A 261 -16.69 -5.55 13.19
CA THR A 261 -17.61 -5.50 14.34
C THR A 261 -18.86 -4.69 14.01
N LEU A 262 -18.69 -3.52 13.39
CA LEU A 262 -19.78 -2.65 13.01
C LEU A 262 -20.65 -3.28 11.92
N PHE A 263 -20.06 -3.92 10.92
CA PHE A 263 -20.82 -4.64 9.90
C PHE A 263 -21.50 -5.88 10.45
N ARG A 264 -20.87 -6.62 11.34
CA ARG A 264 -21.52 -7.75 12.02
C ARG A 264 -22.77 -7.30 12.77
N ALA A 265 -22.68 -6.21 13.52
CA ALA A 265 -23.83 -5.62 14.20
C ALA A 265 -24.89 -5.10 13.22
N LEU A 266 -24.48 -4.44 12.13
CA LEU A 266 -25.38 -3.92 11.09
C LEU A 266 -26.19 -5.02 10.40
N TYR A 267 -25.54 -6.15 10.09
CA TYR A 267 -26.19 -7.30 9.46
C TYR A 267 -26.88 -8.26 10.46
N GLY A 268 -26.93 -7.90 11.75
CA GLY A 268 -27.59 -8.72 12.78
C GLY A 268 -26.93 -10.07 13.04
N LYS A 269 -25.60 -10.16 12.84
CA LYS A 269 -24.82 -11.40 12.96
C LYS A 269 -23.99 -11.49 14.24
N GLY A 270 -24.19 -10.58 15.18
CA GLY A 270 -23.52 -10.55 16.47
C GLY A 270 -23.21 -9.14 16.96
N ARG A 271 -22.96 -9.01 18.26
CA ARG A 271 -22.63 -7.75 18.95
C ARG A 271 -21.56 -7.95 20.02
N GLU A 272 -20.83 -9.04 19.96
CA GLU A 272 -19.94 -9.52 21.03
C GLU A 272 -18.88 -8.47 21.39
N HIS A 273 -18.24 -7.87 20.40
CA HIS A 273 -17.19 -6.85 20.59
C HIS A 273 -17.68 -5.40 20.42
N LEU A 274 -18.98 -5.16 20.45
CA LEU A 274 -19.48 -3.79 20.26
C LEU A 274 -19.08 -2.85 21.41
N ALA A 275 -18.92 -3.38 22.62
CA ALA A 275 -18.42 -2.62 23.78
C ALA A 275 -16.93 -2.31 23.68
N ASP A 276 -16.13 -3.25 23.15
CA ASP A 276 -14.69 -3.07 22.92
C ASP A 276 -14.46 -2.06 21.79
N CYS A 277 -15.24 -2.16 20.71
CA CYS A 277 -15.29 -1.15 19.64
C CYS A 277 -15.62 0.24 20.19
N ARG A 278 -16.61 0.36 21.09
CA ARG A 278 -16.89 1.62 21.77
C ARG A 278 -15.67 2.15 22.52
N SER A 279 -15.00 1.29 23.28
CA SER A 279 -13.80 1.67 24.03
C SER A 279 -12.69 2.20 23.09
N ALA A 280 -12.50 1.57 21.93
CA ALA A 280 -11.56 2.05 20.92
C ALA A 280 -11.98 3.42 20.33
N LEU A 281 -13.25 3.60 20.02
CA LEU A 281 -13.77 4.89 19.55
C LEU A 281 -13.63 5.99 20.62
N GLU A 282 -13.81 5.66 21.89
CA GLU A 282 -13.62 6.61 23.00
C GLU A 282 -12.15 7.05 23.10
N PHE A 283 -11.20 6.14 22.99
CA PHE A 283 -9.77 6.49 22.93
C PHE A 283 -9.49 7.42 21.75
N LEU A 284 -9.97 7.11 20.56
CA LEU A 284 -9.78 7.95 19.39
C LEU A 284 -10.43 9.33 19.55
N MET A 285 -11.66 9.41 20.09
CA MET A 285 -12.34 10.69 20.37
C MET A 285 -11.60 11.53 21.42
N ASN A 286 -11.02 10.90 22.44
CA ASN A 286 -10.25 11.58 23.49
C ASN A 286 -8.91 12.12 23.00
N THR A 287 -8.48 11.72 21.79
CA THR A 287 -7.27 12.21 21.11
C THR A 287 -7.64 12.92 19.79
N THR A 288 -8.83 13.49 19.71
CA THR A 288 -9.37 14.22 18.54
C THR A 288 -9.50 15.70 18.88
N GLY A 289 -9.04 16.55 17.99
CA GLY A 289 -9.05 18.00 18.14
C GLY A 289 -10.46 18.61 18.09
N PRO A 290 -10.55 19.91 18.45
CA PRO A 290 -11.84 20.64 18.45
C PRO A 290 -12.56 20.66 17.10
N ASP A 291 -11.85 20.57 15.99
CA ASP A 291 -12.40 20.51 14.63
C ASP A 291 -12.95 19.13 14.25
N GLY A 292 -12.79 18.12 15.12
CA GLY A 292 -13.21 16.74 14.88
C GLY A 292 -12.19 15.90 14.11
N LEU A 293 -11.02 16.45 13.83
CA LEU A 293 -9.93 15.74 13.15
C LEU A 293 -8.84 15.35 14.14
N ARG A 294 -8.04 14.39 13.74
CA ARG A 294 -7.06 13.74 14.56
C ARG A 294 -5.73 13.62 13.81
N PRO A 295 -4.57 13.72 14.48
CA PRO A 295 -3.29 13.36 13.85
C PRO A 295 -3.30 11.88 13.47
N ALA A 296 -2.53 11.54 12.45
CA ALA A 296 -2.48 10.18 11.91
C ALA A 296 -2.05 9.14 12.97
N ARG A 297 -1.18 9.52 13.91
CA ARG A 297 -0.51 8.60 14.83
C ARG A 297 -0.48 9.11 16.27
N THR A 298 -0.62 8.20 17.22
CA THR A 298 -0.22 8.36 18.61
C THR A 298 0.85 7.33 18.96
N ASP A 299 1.78 7.70 19.88
CA ASP A 299 2.93 6.87 20.22
C ASP A 299 3.23 7.00 21.72
N LEU A 300 2.96 5.93 22.47
CA LEU A 300 3.11 5.90 23.92
C LEU A 300 4.56 6.09 24.40
N LEU A 301 5.54 5.77 23.57
CA LEU A 301 6.97 5.88 23.92
C LEU A 301 7.49 7.30 23.70
N ASN A 302 6.91 8.04 22.75
CA ASN A 302 7.39 9.34 22.31
C ASN A 302 6.47 10.50 22.70
N MET A 303 5.32 10.23 23.33
CA MET A 303 4.36 11.25 23.75
C MET A 303 4.23 11.29 25.28
N THR A 304 4.30 12.50 25.83
CA THR A 304 4.04 12.76 27.25
C THR A 304 2.52 12.85 27.52
N PRO A 305 2.07 12.76 28.79
CA PRO A 305 0.65 13.02 29.11
C PRO A 305 0.18 14.41 28.68
N GLU A 306 1.06 15.40 28.64
CA GLU A 306 0.79 16.74 28.13
C GLU A 306 0.51 16.73 26.63
N ASP A 307 1.30 15.97 25.85
CA ASP A 307 1.09 15.83 24.41
C ASP A 307 -0.28 15.19 24.13
N PHE A 308 -0.66 14.16 24.88
CA PHE A 308 -1.99 13.56 24.78
C PHE A 308 -3.12 14.54 25.07
N ARG A 309 -2.94 15.41 26.08
CA ARG A 309 -3.93 16.45 26.40
C ARG A 309 -4.07 17.45 25.27
N LYS A 310 -2.98 17.87 24.64
CA LYS A 310 -2.99 18.77 23.48
C LYS A 310 -3.79 18.21 22.31
N LEU A 311 -3.73 16.90 22.07
CA LEU A 311 -4.48 16.26 20.97
C LEU A 311 -5.98 16.54 21.04
N SER A 312 -6.57 16.72 22.25
CA SER A 312 -8.00 17.00 22.41
C SER A 312 -8.32 18.48 22.49
N THR A 313 -7.35 19.34 22.69
CA THR A 313 -7.53 20.80 22.90
C THR A 313 -7.07 21.64 21.73
N GLU A 314 -6.25 21.10 20.85
CA GLU A 314 -5.67 21.77 19.69
C GLU A 314 -6.03 21.00 18.41
N ASN A 315 -6.18 21.72 17.31
CA ASN A 315 -6.36 21.06 16.01
C ASN A 315 -5.05 20.44 15.54
N ALA A 316 -5.14 19.32 14.85
CA ALA A 316 -3.97 18.69 14.25
C ALA A 316 -3.38 19.57 13.15
N ASP A 317 -2.05 19.76 13.13
CA ASP A 317 -1.36 20.61 12.16
C ASP A 317 -1.53 20.11 10.71
N PHE A 318 -1.52 18.79 10.52
CA PHE A 318 -1.59 18.14 9.20
C PHE A 318 -2.53 16.92 9.26
N PRO A 319 -3.85 17.12 9.33
CA PRO A 319 -4.77 16.00 9.35
C PRO A 319 -4.80 15.33 7.96
N CYS A 320 -4.53 14.02 7.91
CA CYS A 320 -4.72 13.23 6.71
C CYS A 320 -6.22 12.95 6.50
N ALA A 321 -6.78 13.34 5.36
CA ALA A 321 -8.19 13.11 5.06
C ALA A 321 -8.52 11.62 4.96
N HIS A 322 -7.67 10.83 4.32
CA HIS A 322 -7.81 9.38 4.19
C HIS A 322 -7.92 8.69 5.57
N TYR A 323 -6.97 8.94 6.47
CA TYR A 323 -6.96 8.34 7.80
C TYR A 323 -8.18 8.77 8.63
N ASN A 324 -8.54 10.06 8.56
CA ASN A 324 -9.70 10.57 9.26
C ASN A 324 -11.01 10.01 8.71
N ALA A 325 -11.14 9.79 7.40
CA ALA A 325 -12.36 9.29 6.79
C ALA A 325 -12.79 7.92 7.35
N PHE A 326 -11.86 6.97 7.51
CA PHE A 326 -12.15 5.68 8.13
C PHE A 326 -12.64 5.82 9.58
N TYR A 327 -11.92 6.59 10.37
CA TYR A 327 -12.28 6.85 11.76
C TYR A 327 -13.66 7.49 11.89
N LEU A 328 -13.93 8.55 11.16
CA LEU A 328 -15.20 9.26 11.19
C LEU A 328 -16.35 8.40 10.66
N GLY A 329 -16.08 7.56 9.66
CA GLY A 329 -17.03 6.56 9.17
C GLY A 329 -17.43 5.57 10.27
N CYS A 330 -16.47 5.08 11.05
CA CYS A 330 -16.74 4.21 12.20
C CYS A 330 -17.57 4.91 13.28
N LEU A 331 -17.26 6.18 13.61
CA LEU A 331 -18.06 6.96 14.56
C LEU A 331 -19.52 7.09 14.12
N LEU A 332 -19.74 7.48 12.87
CA LEU A 332 -21.08 7.67 12.31
C LEU A 332 -21.87 6.35 12.26
N LEU A 333 -21.22 5.26 11.86
CA LEU A 333 -21.84 3.95 11.81
C LEU A 333 -22.18 3.44 13.22
N TYR A 334 -21.23 3.55 14.18
CA TYR A 334 -21.46 3.18 15.57
C TYR A 334 -22.61 4.00 16.17
N GLY A 335 -22.59 5.33 16.01
CA GLY A 335 -23.63 6.22 16.51
C GLY A 335 -25.00 5.87 15.94
N LYS A 336 -25.09 5.55 14.65
CA LYS A 336 -26.35 5.09 14.04
C LYS A 336 -26.85 3.74 14.58
N LEU A 337 -25.95 2.80 14.83
CA LEU A 337 -26.28 1.47 15.33
C LEU A 337 -26.72 1.46 16.80
N THR A 338 -26.23 2.41 17.59
CA THR A 338 -26.39 2.41 19.06
C THR A 338 -27.19 3.58 19.60
N GLY A 339 -27.36 4.66 18.81
CA GLY A 339 -27.94 5.91 19.28
C GLY A 339 -26.93 6.79 20.05
N ASP A 340 -25.63 6.55 19.92
CA ASP A 340 -24.60 7.33 20.62
C ASP A 340 -24.41 8.70 19.95
N GLU A 341 -25.04 9.73 20.52
CA GLU A 341 -25.03 11.11 20.03
C GLU A 341 -23.64 11.74 20.04
N ARG A 342 -22.75 11.32 20.95
CA ARG A 342 -21.37 11.84 20.99
C ARG A 342 -20.60 11.38 19.75
N CYS A 343 -20.73 10.12 19.38
CA CYS A 343 -20.12 9.58 18.16
C CYS A 343 -20.65 10.29 16.91
N LEU A 344 -21.96 10.52 16.82
CA LEU A 344 -22.56 11.25 15.70
C LEU A 344 -22.04 12.69 15.63
N THR A 345 -22.03 13.40 16.76
CA THR A 345 -21.58 14.80 16.83
C THR A 345 -20.11 14.97 16.40
N VAL A 346 -19.22 14.12 16.92
CA VAL A 346 -17.79 14.18 16.56
C VAL A 346 -17.59 13.77 15.10
N GLY A 347 -18.26 12.69 14.67
CA GLY A 347 -18.18 12.19 13.30
C GLY A 347 -18.64 13.23 12.27
N GLU A 348 -19.81 13.86 12.48
CA GLU A 348 -20.31 14.91 11.58
C GLU A 348 -19.41 16.13 11.55
N ARG A 349 -18.89 16.57 12.70
CA ARG A 349 -18.00 17.72 12.78
C ARG A 349 -16.72 17.47 11.98
N GLY A 350 -16.08 16.32 12.16
CA GLY A 350 -14.88 15.94 11.44
C GLY A 350 -15.12 15.82 9.93
N MET A 351 -16.22 15.20 9.52
CA MET A 351 -16.60 15.10 8.10
C MET A 351 -16.80 16.46 7.46
N ARG A 352 -17.43 17.41 8.15
CA ARG A 352 -17.58 18.79 7.67
C ARG A 352 -16.22 19.49 7.56
N SER A 353 -15.29 19.22 8.48
CA SER A 353 -13.92 19.77 8.41
C SER A 353 -13.16 19.20 7.22
N ILE A 354 -13.18 17.89 6.99
CA ILE A 354 -12.58 17.30 5.79
C ILE A 354 -13.17 17.91 4.53
N TRP A 355 -14.50 17.99 4.43
CA TRP A 355 -15.14 18.51 3.23
C TRP A 355 -14.70 19.93 2.87
N ARG A 356 -14.46 20.77 3.88
CA ARG A 356 -14.00 22.14 3.69
C ARG A 356 -12.53 22.24 3.28
N THR A 357 -11.72 21.33 3.75
CA THR A 357 -10.25 21.38 3.62
C THR A 357 -9.69 20.43 2.57
N TYR A 358 -10.46 19.48 2.08
CA TYR A 358 -10.00 18.41 1.20
C TYR A 358 -9.20 18.88 -0.03
N PRO A 359 -9.61 19.91 -0.76
CA PRO A 359 -8.83 20.39 -1.91
C PRO A 359 -7.46 20.98 -1.54
N HIS A 360 -7.24 21.25 -0.25
CA HIS A 360 -6.04 21.91 0.28
C HIS A 360 -5.31 21.05 1.32
N THR A 361 -5.65 19.78 1.44
CA THR A 361 -4.92 18.86 2.31
C THR A 361 -3.54 18.62 1.74
N VAL A 362 -2.52 18.88 2.55
CA VAL A 362 -1.12 18.91 2.13
C VAL A 362 -0.60 17.54 1.70
N ARG A 363 -1.27 16.47 2.09
CA ARG A 363 -0.82 15.12 1.81
C ARG A 363 -1.98 14.14 1.78
N GLU A 364 -2.31 13.71 0.58
CA GLU A 364 -3.02 12.47 0.39
C GLU A 364 -1.98 11.37 0.17
N GLN A 365 -1.94 10.41 1.06
CA GLN A 365 -1.28 9.15 0.75
C GLN A 365 -2.33 8.29 0.07
N SER A 366 -2.19 8.11 -1.22
CA SER A 366 -2.85 7.03 -1.89
C SER A 366 -2.02 5.77 -1.66
N GLU A 367 -2.58 4.80 -1.02
CA GLU A 367 -2.04 3.46 -1.05
C GLU A 367 -2.47 2.74 -2.34
#